data_648f10ca06f64a5f977048df0f9a19c5
#
_entry.id   648f10ca06f64a5f977048df0f9a19c5
#
_cell.length_a   1.000
_cell.length_b   1.000
_cell.length_c   1.000
_cell.angle_alpha   90.00
_cell.angle_beta   90.00
_cell.angle_gamma   90.00
#
_symmetry.space_group_name_H-M   'P 1'
#
loop_
_entity.id
_entity.type
_entity.pdbx_description
1 polymer ?
#
loop_
_entity_poly.entity_id
_entity_poly.type
_entity_poly.pdbx_seq_one_letter_code
_entity_poly.pdbx_strand_id
1 'polypeptide(L)'
;MEFMELANERRSVRAYADKPVPRALIDEAIRAAQLAPSWKNSQTGRYYVAQSPESQAKIRACLPSYNQKSSANAVLIVTAYEKGVSGFHEGKQMNELGDQWGAYDLGLQNMLLTLRARELGLDTLIMGIRDADAIRAAAAIPDTEAVFAVIALGYRAQDPAPRPRKATEEIVTYN
;
A
#
# COMPACT_ATOMS: atom_id res chain seq x y z
N MET A 1 -2.09 18.18 11.96
CA MET A 1 -3.44 17.90 11.42
C MET A 1 -4.13 16.95 12.39
N GLU A 2 -5.36 17.23 12.77
CA GLU A 2 -6.14 16.32 13.61
C GLU A 2 -6.45 15.01 12.86
N PHE A 3 -6.55 13.89 13.58
CA PHE A 3 -6.69 12.56 12.95
C PHE A 3 -7.90 12.46 12.00
N MET A 4 -9.06 12.95 12.40
CA MET A 4 -10.27 12.89 11.57
C MET A 4 -10.16 13.78 10.33
N GLU A 5 -9.50 14.92 10.45
CA GLU A 5 -9.19 15.79 9.32
C GLU A 5 -8.27 15.06 8.32
N LEU A 6 -7.16 14.47 8.81
CA LEU A 6 -6.22 13.70 7.99
C LEU A 6 -6.90 12.53 7.28
N ALA A 7 -7.72 11.76 7.99
CA ALA A 7 -8.47 10.64 7.42
C ALA A 7 -9.47 11.10 6.33
N ASN A 8 -10.10 12.26 6.54
CA ASN A 8 -11.01 12.86 5.57
C ASN A 8 -10.31 13.48 4.37
N GLU A 9 -9.08 13.97 4.50
CA GLU A 9 -8.31 14.55 3.39
C GLU A 9 -7.61 13.52 2.51
N ARG A 10 -7.25 12.37 3.08
CA ARG A 10 -6.60 11.32 2.30
C ARG A 10 -7.53 10.83 1.17
N ARG A 11 -7.03 10.83 -0.04
CA ARG A 11 -7.74 10.41 -1.27
C ARG A 11 -6.93 9.39 -2.05
N SER A 12 -7.62 8.62 -2.89
CA SER A 12 -7.00 7.86 -3.97
C SER A 12 -6.75 8.79 -5.15
N VAL A 13 -5.53 9.29 -5.26
CA VAL A 13 -5.13 10.28 -6.28
C VAL A 13 -4.65 9.56 -7.55
N ARG A 14 -5.08 10.02 -8.72
CA ARG A 14 -4.83 9.39 -10.03
C ARG A 14 -4.14 10.30 -11.04
N ALA A 15 -3.57 11.39 -10.56
CA ALA A 15 -2.68 12.27 -11.33
C ALA A 15 -1.64 12.88 -10.40
N TYR A 16 -0.38 12.81 -10.79
CA TYR A 16 0.73 13.29 -10.00
C TYR A 16 1.52 14.35 -10.76
N ALA A 17 1.98 15.35 -10.04
CA ALA A 17 2.88 16.37 -10.57
C ALA A 17 4.24 15.73 -10.93
N ASP A 18 4.86 16.27 -11.96
CA ASP A 18 6.24 15.94 -12.33
C ASP A 18 7.21 16.61 -11.34
N LYS A 19 7.24 16.04 -10.13
CA LYS A 19 8.05 16.51 -9.01
C LYS A 19 8.64 15.32 -8.27
N PRO A 20 9.97 15.21 -8.16
CA PRO A 20 10.61 14.09 -7.48
C PRO A 20 10.23 14.04 -6.00
N VAL A 21 9.97 12.83 -5.50
CA VAL A 21 9.72 12.58 -4.08
C VAL A 21 11.07 12.28 -3.42
N PRO A 22 11.50 13.08 -2.44
CA PRO A 22 12.72 12.79 -1.67
C PRO A 22 12.63 11.45 -0.95
N ARG A 23 13.72 10.67 -0.97
CA ARG A 23 13.79 9.38 -0.29
C ARG A 23 13.41 9.48 1.19
N ALA A 24 13.83 10.54 1.87
CA ALA A 24 13.51 10.75 3.28
C ALA A 24 11.99 10.75 3.57
N LEU A 25 11.16 11.29 2.66
CA LEU A 25 9.71 11.28 2.81
C LEU A 25 9.10 9.88 2.57
N ILE A 26 9.70 9.09 1.66
CA ILE A 26 9.31 7.69 1.45
C ILE A 26 9.63 6.87 2.69
N ASP A 27 10.84 7.01 3.22
CA ASP A 27 11.29 6.32 4.44
C ASP A 27 10.43 6.70 5.67
N GLU A 28 10.01 7.96 5.78
CA GLU A 28 9.08 8.45 6.80
C GLU A 28 7.68 7.77 6.69
N ALA A 29 7.14 7.67 5.49
CA ALA A 29 5.86 7.01 5.27
C ALA A 29 5.92 5.51 5.59
N ILE A 30 7.01 4.83 5.22
CA ILE A 30 7.24 3.41 5.55
C ILE A 30 7.46 3.22 7.05
N ARG A 31 8.18 4.14 7.72
CA ARG A 31 8.35 4.10 9.18
C ARG A 31 7.02 4.16 9.92
N ALA A 32 6.07 4.96 9.45
CA ALA A 32 4.73 4.98 10.01
C ALA A 32 4.01 3.63 9.83
N ALA A 33 4.17 2.97 8.68
CA ALA A 33 3.61 1.64 8.44
C ALA A 33 4.12 0.61 9.46
N GLN A 34 5.39 0.69 9.88
CA GLN A 34 5.99 -0.23 10.86
C GLN A 34 5.33 -0.15 12.26
N LEU A 35 4.60 0.94 12.56
CA LEU A 35 3.89 1.10 13.84
C LEU A 35 2.54 0.37 13.88
N ALA A 36 2.08 -0.18 12.76
CA ALA A 36 0.85 -0.95 12.72
C ALA A 36 0.99 -2.25 13.54
N PRO A 37 -0.07 -2.67 14.23
CA PRO A 37 -0.08 -4.00 14.86
C PRO A 37 -0.06 -5.09 13.79
N SER A 38 0.41 -6.27 14.17
CA SER A 38 0.36 -7.47 13.34
C SER A 38 0.10 -8.71 14.20
N TRP A 39 -0.32 -9.80 13.60
CA TRP A 39 -0.54 -11.09 14.27
C TRP A 39 0.69 -11.45 15.11
N LYS A 40 0.53 -11.55 16.45
CA LYS A 40 1.63 -11.85 17.40
C LYS A 40 2.91 -11.02 17.15
N ASN A 41 2.76 -9.80 16.67
CA ASN A 41 3.86 -8.92 16.28
C ASN A 41 4.79 -9.53 15.20
N SER A 42 4.22 -10.27 14.25
CA SER A 42 4.95 -11.01 13.21
C SER A 42 5.66 -10.12 12.19
N GLN A 43 5.16 -8.89 11.98
CA GLN A 43 5.77 -7.86 11.13
C GLN A 43 6.13 -8.35 9.71
N THR A 44 5.21 -9.08 9.07
CA THR A 44 5.41 -9.75 7.79
C THR A 44 5.41 -8.83 6.57
N GLY A 45 4.98 -7.58 6.70
CA GLY A 45 4.92 -6.63 5.59
C GLY A 45 6.30 -6.34 4.98
N ARG A 46 6.33 -6.24 3.63
CA ARG A 46 7.53 -5.94 2.84
C ARG A 46 7.21 -4.86 1.82
N TYR A 47 8.17 -3.97 1.59
CA TYR A 47 8.04 -2.83 0.69
C TYR A 47 9.21 -2.78 -0.28
N TYR A 48 8.91 -2.83 -1.59
CA TYR A 48 9.90 -2.75 -2.66
C TYR A 48 9.69 -1.42 -3.39
N VAL A 49 10.59 -0.48 -3.18
CA VAL A 49 10.48 0.88 -3.70
C VAL A 49 11.18 1.00 -5.05
N ALA A 50 10.41 1.21 -6.11
CA ALA A 50 10.93 1.53 -7.43
C ALA A 50 11.23 3.04 -7.51
N GLN A 51 12.44 3.45 -7.15
CA GLN A 51 12.80 4.86 -7.09
C GLN A 51 13.47 5.36 -8.38
N SER A 52 14.27 4.52 -9.03
CA SER A 52 14.89 4.92 -10.32
C SER A 52 13.88 4.91 -11.47
N PRO A 53 14.05 5.75 -12.51
CA PRO A 53 13.19 5.73 -13.69
C PRO A 53 13.08 4.34 -14.33
N GLU A 54 14.17 3.58 -14.38
CA GLU A 54 14.19 2.23 -14.92
C GLU A 54 13.35 1.26 -14.09
N SER A 55 13.53 1.24 -12.77
CA SER A 55 12.75 0.38 -11.88
C SER A 55 11.26 0.74 -11.90
N GLN A 56 10.93 2.03 -11.94
CA GLN A 56 9.55 2.51 -12.09
C GLN A 56 8.93 2.04 -13.40
N ALA A 57 9.67 2.12 -14.51
CA ALA A 57 9.19 1.66 -15.82
C ALA A 57 8.89 0.15 -15.81
N LYS A 58 9.79 -0.67 -15.23
CA LYS A 58 9.60 -2.12 -15.10
C LYS A 58 8.33 -2.46 -14.30
N ILE A 59 8.14 -1.86 -13.13
CA ILE A 59 6.95 -2.11 -12.30
C ILE A 59 5.68 -1.56 -12.96
N ARG A 60 5.75 -0.39 -13.59
CA ARG A 60 4.60 0.21 -14.28
C ARG A 60 4.12 -0.65 -15.43
N ALA A 61 5.02 -1.29 -16.19
CA ALA A 61 4.68 -2.20 -17.28
C ALA A 61 3.86 -3.43 -16.82
N CYS A 62 3.96 -3.82 -15.54
CA CYS A 62 3.17 -4.92 -14.94
C CYS A 62 1.75 -4.50 -14.52
N LEU A 63 1.35 -3.26 -14.76
CA LEU A 63 0.03 -2.73 -14.43
C LEU A 63 -0.84 -2.62 -15.69
N PRO A 64 -2.17 -2.71 -15.58
CA PRO A 64 -3.06 -2.42 -16.70
C PRO A 64 -2.95 -0.94 -17.13
N SER A 65 -3.25 -0.65 -18.38
CA SER A 65 -3.02 0.67 -19.02
C SER A 65 -3.60 1.85 -18.24
N TYR A 66 -4.78 1.69 -17.63
CA TYR A 66 -5.38 2.74 -16.80
C TYR A 66 -4.60 3.02 -15.50
N ASN A 67 -4.01 1.98 -14.88
CA ASN A 67 -3.16 2.15 -13.70
C ASN A 67 -1.78 2.71 -14.08
N GLN A 68 -1.24 2.34 -15.24
CA GLN A 68 -0.03 2.96 -15.77
C GLN A 68 -0.22 4.48 -15.92
N LYS A 69 -1.35 4.89 -16.51
CA LYS A 69 -1.72 6.30 -16.70
C LYS A 69 -1.92 7.03 -15.37
N SER A 70 -2.66 6.39 -14.44
CA SER A 70 -2.96 6.96 -13.13
C SER A 70 -1.75 7.10 -12.22
N SER A 71 -0.67 6.35 -12.46
CA SER A 71 0.58 6.38 -11.67
C SER A 71 1.74 7.06 -12.38
N ALA A 72 1.50 7.73 -13.53
CA ALA A 72 2.52 8.52 -14.18
C ALA A 72 3.09 9.57 -13.20
N ASN A 73 4.40 9.83 -13.26
CA ASN A 73 5.14 10.74 -12.37
C ASN A 73 5.14 10.36 -10.86
N ALA A 74 4.60 9.20 -10.49
CA ALA A 74 4.64 8.74 -9.11
C ALA A 74 5.78 7.72 -8.89
N VAL A 75 6.35 7.71 -7.70
CA VAL A 75 7.14 6.60 -7.18
C VAL A 75 6.22 5.40 -7.00
N LEU A 76 6.69 4.20 -7.35
CA LEU A 76 5.92 2.98 -7.18
C LEU A 76 6.50 2.15 -6.03
N ILE A 77 5.63 1.76 -5.10
CA ILE A 77 5.98 0.90 -3.96
C ILE A 77 5.19 -0.39 -4.11
N VAL A 78 5.87 -1.49 -4.41
CA VAL A 78 5.24 -2.82 -4.35
C VAL A 78 5.13 -3.22 -2.90
N THR A 79 3.95 -3.66 -2.50
CA THR A 79 3.68 -4.16 -1.16
C THR A 79 3.48 -5.67 -1.19
N ALA A 80 4.14 -6.38 -0.29
CA ALA A 80 4.08 -7.82 -0.16
C ALA A 80 4.03 -8.22 1.32
N TYR A 81 3.73 -9.46 1.60
CA TYR A 81 3.84 -10.03 2.94
C TYR A 81 4.45 -11.43 2.88
N GLU A 82 5.14 -11.80 3.95
CA GLU A 82 5.74 -13.11 4.12
C GLU A 82 4.65 -14.17 4.39
N LYS A 83 4.60 -15.22 3.57
CA LYS A 83 3.62 -16.30 3.64
C LYS A 83 3.92 -17.27 4.78
N GLY A 84 2.89 -17.88 5.36
CA GLY A 84 3.03 -18.93 6.37
C GLY A 84 3.49 -18.43 7.74
N VAL A 85 3.42 -17.13 8.02
CA VAL A 85 3.87 -16.51 9.29
C VAL A 85 2.68 -15.93 10.06
N SER A 86 2.06 -14.85 9.56
CA SER A 86 0.83 -14.32 10.18
C SER A 86 -0.30 -15.34 10.03
N GLY A 87 -0.98 -15.65 11.14
CA GLY A 87 -2.02 -16.69 11.20
C GLY A 87 -1.49 -18.11 11.43
N PHE A 88 -0.17 -18.27 11.64
CA PHE A 88 0.48 -19.56 11.88
C PHE A 88 1.18 -19.63 13.24
N HIS A 89 1.39 -20.86 13.71
CA HIS A 89 2.22 -21.16 14.87
C HIS A 89 2.90 -22.52 14.63
N GLU A 90 4.23 -22.56 14.74
CA GLU A 90 5.06 -23.75 14.45
C GLU A 90 4.72 -24.40 13.09
N GLY A 91 4.52 -23.54 12.07
CA GLY A 91 4.18 -23.98 10.71
C GLY A 91 2.73 -24.48 10.54
N LYS A 92 1.89 -24.42 11.58
CA LYS A 92 0.48 -24.83 11.51
C LYS A 92 -0.43 -23.61 11.46
N GLN A 93 -1.39 -23.66 10.55
CA GLN A 93 -2.45 -22.68 10.46
C GLN A 93 -3.30 -22.66 11.73
N MET A 94 -3.50 -21.49 12.34
CA MET A 94 -4.18 -21.32 13.61
C MET A 94 -5.71 -21.19 13.52
N ASN A 95 -6.20 -20.79 12.34
CA ASN A 95 -7.63 -20.75 12.02
C ASN A 95 -7.83 -20.82 10.50
N GLU A 96 -9.07 -20.79 10.04
CA GLU A 96 -9.47 -20.95 8.63
C GLU A 96 -8.95 -19.85 7.69
N LEU A 97 -8.49 -18.72 8.22
CA LEU A 97 -8.02 -17.59 7.39
C LEU A 97 -6.58 -17.76 6.91
N GLY A 98 -5.73 -18.48 7.65
CA GLY A 98 -4.34 -18.75 7.26
C GLY A 98 -3.59 -17.49 6.82
N ASP A 99 -3.03 -17.51 5.60
CA ASP A 99 -2.27 -16.39 5.02
C ASP A 99 -3.09 -15.09 4.83
N GLN A 100 -4.42 -15.12 4.93
CA GLN A 100 -5.21 -13.89 4.89
C GLN A 100 -4.88 -12.95 6.05
N TRP A 101 -4.34 -13.47 7.17
CA TRP A 101 -3.84 -12.64 8.25
C TRP A 101 -2.64 -11.79 7.83
N GLY A 102 -1.75 -12.30 6.98
CA GLY A 102 -0.68 -11.50 6.39
C GLY A 102 -1.21 -10.36 5.53
N ALA A 103 -2.26 -10.62 4.74
CA ALA A 103 -2.94 -9.59 3.96
C ALA A 103 -3.64 -8.54 4.84
N TYR A 104 -4.28 -8.97 5.95
CA TYR A 104 -4.91 -8.10 6.93
C TYR A 104 -3.88 -7.17 7.60
N ASP A 105 -2.79 -7.73 8.13
CA ASP A 105 -1.71 -6.98 8.75
C ASP A 105 -1.10 -5.95 7.80
N LEU A 106 -0.86 -6.36 6.55
CA LEU A 106 -0.35 -5.46 5.51
C LEU A 106 -1.34 -4.34 5.19
N GLY A 107 -2.65 -4.60 5.24
CA GLY A 107 -3.70 -3.59 5.08
C GLY A 107 -3.62 -2.51 6.16
N LEU A 108 -3.40 -2.89 7.42
CA LEU A 108 -3.19 -1.95 8.54
C LEU A 108 -1.94 -1.10 8.33
N GLN A 109 -0.84 -1.72 7.92
CA GLN A 109 0.42 -1.04 7.60
C GLN A 109 0.27 -0.06 6.44
N ASN A 110 -0.37 -0.49 5.35
CA ASN A 110 -0.63 0.36 4.18
C ASN A 110 -1.53 1.56 4.53
N MET A 111 -2.47 1.40 5.46
CA MET A 111 -3.29 2.52 5.91
C MET A 111 -2.45 3.58 6.62
N LEU A 112 -1.55 3.20 7.54
CA LEU A 112 -0.65 4.14 8.21
C LEU A 112 0.31 4.80 7.22
N LEU A 113 0.85 4.06 6.26
CA LEU A 113 1.67 4.62 5.18
C LEU A 113 0.92 5.71 4.43
N THR A 114 -0.32 5.45 4.02
CA THR A 114 -1.10 6.41 3.21
C THR A 114 -1.50 7.65 4.00
N LEU A 115 -1.79 7.52 5.29
CA LEU A 115 -2.07 8.64 6.18
C LEU A 115 -0.81 9.50 6.39
N ARG A 116 0.33 8.85 6.70
CA ARG A 116 1.59 9.59 6.88
C ARG A 116 2.03 10.29 5.59
N ALA A 117 1.87 9.63 4.44
CA ALA A 117 2.13 10.27 3.15
C ALA A 117 1.31 11.57 3.00
N ARG A 118 -0.01 11.53 3.33
CA ARG A 118 -0.87 12.72 3.25
C ARG A 118 -0.41 13.81 4.22
N GLU A 119 -0.05 13.45 5.45
CA GLU A 119 0.47 14.40 6.44
C GLU A 119 1.78 15.08 5.98
N LEU A 120 2.60 14.37 5.23
CA LEU A 120 3.84 14.88 4.60
C LEU A 120 3.60 15.69 3.31
N GLY A 121 2.34 15.92 2.93
CA GLY A 121 1.98 16.64 1.71
C GLY A 121 2.05 15.79 0.43
N LEU A 122 2.19 14.47 0.57
CA LEU A 122 2.14 13.50 -0.51
C LEU A 122 0.76 12.85 -0.59
N ASP A 123 0.50 12.18 -1.70
CA ASP A 123 -0.73 11.42 -1.91
C ASP A 123 -0.45 10.05 -2.51
N THR A 124 -1.44 9.18 -2.40
CA THR A 124 -1.28 7.78 -2.79
C THR A 124 -2.44 7.25 -3.61
N LEU A 125 -2.16 6.17 -4.36
CA LEU A 125 -3.16 5.30 -4.99
C LEU A 125 -2.76 3.84 -4.75
N ILE A 126 -3.60 3.08 -4.07
CA ILE A 126 -3.42 1.62 -3.93
C ILE A 126 -4.03 0.94 -5.16
N MET A 127 -3.21 0.19 -5.89
CA MET A 127 -3.57 -0.51 -7.13
C MET A 127 -3.51 -2.02 -6.91
N GLY A 128 -4.68 -2.65 -6.80
CA GLY A 128 -4.80 -4.11 -6.62
C GLY A 128 -4.79 -4.89 -7.92
N ILE A 129 -5.18 -4.30 -9.06
CA ILE A 129 -5.13 -4.96 -10.37
C ILE A 129 -3.73 -4.78 -10.95
N ARG A 130 -2.99 -5.88 -11.00
CA ARG A 130 -1.59 -5.97 -11.42
C ARG A 130 -1.28 -7.40 -11.87
N ASP A 131 -0.18 -7.58 -12.60
CA ASP A 131 0.44 -8.87 -12.85
C ASP A 131 1.43 -9.19 -11.72
N ALA A 132 1.05 -10.09 -10.82
CA ALA A 132 1.86 -10.41 -9.63
C ALA A 132 3.17 -11.13 -9.98
N ASP A 133 3.16 -12.03 -10.98
CA ASP A 133 4.32 -12.81 -11.38
C ASP A 133 5.34 -11.92 -12.12
N ALA A 134 4.86 -11.05 -13.01
CA ALA A 134 5.70 -10.07 -13.67
C ALA A 134 6.35 -9.09 -12.67
N ILE A 135 5.59 -8.63 -11.65
CA ILE A 135 6.12 -7.77 -10.58
C ILE A 135 7.17 -8.51 -9.76
N ARG A 136 6.92 -9.78 -9.39
CA ARG A 136 7.87 -10.61 -8.67
C ARG A 136 9.22 -10.68 -9.40
N ALA A 137 9.18 -10.97 -10.70
CA ALA A 137 10.37 -11.01 -11.52
C ALA A 137 11.06 -9.63 -11.61
N ALA A 138 10.30 -8.56 -11.84
CA ALA A 138 10.82 -7.20 -12.03
C ALA A 138 11.47 -6.62 -10.76
N ALA A 139 10.96 -6.96 -9.57
CA ALA A 139 11.44 -6.48 -8.28
C ALA A 139 12.27 -7.52 -7.50
N ALA A 140 12.56 -8.68 -8.07
CA ALA A 140 13.28 -9.80 -7.45
C ALA A 140 12.67 -10.20 -6.09
N ILE A 141 11.34 -10.28 -6.01
CA ILE A 141 10.62 -10.64 -4.78
C ILE A 141 10.67 -12.16 -4.60
N PRO A 142 11.08 -12.66 -3.43
CA PRO A 142 11.20 -14.11 -3.21
C PRO A 142 9.83 -14.81 -3.22
N ASP A 143 9.84 -16.11 -3.57
CA ASP A 143 8.61 -16.93 -3.63
C ASP A 143 7.95 -17.13 -2.26
N THR A 144 8.69 -16.89 -1.17
CA THR A 144 8.16 -16.90 0.19
C THR A 144 7.24 -15.73 0.50
N GLU A 145 7.17 -14.72 -0.36
CA GLU A 145 6.34 -13.55 -0.18
C GLU A 145 5.17 -13.52 -1.18
N ALA A 146 4.04 -13.02 -0.75
CA ALA A 146 2.87 -12.76 -1.60
C ALA A 146 2.86 -11.29 -2.05
N VAL A 147 2.98 -11.04 -3.35
CA VAL A 147 2.80 -9.71 -3.93
C VAL A 147 1.34 -9.30 -3.77
N PHE A 148 1.08 -8.19 -3.06
CA PHE A 148 -0.28 -7.79 -2.70
C PHE A 148 -0.83 -6.65 -3.57
N ALA A 149 -0.17 -5.50 -3.55
CA ALA A 149 -0.59 -4.32 -4.31
C ALA A 149 0.61 -3.48 -4.74
N VAL A 150 0.37 -2.52 -5.63
CA VAL A 150 1.32 -1.45 -5.93
C VAL A 150 0.73 -0.14 -5.44
N ILE A 151 1.47 0.62 -4.65
CA ILE A 151 1.11 1.96 -4.20
C ILE A 151 1.87 2.98 -5.04
N ALA A 152 1.14 3.84 -5.75
CA ALA A 152 1.72 5.04 -6.32
C ALA A 152 1.80 6.12 -5.23
N LEU A 153 2.93 6.82 -5.13
CA LEU A 153 3.21 7.86 -4.14
C LEU A 153 3.80 9.09 -4.83
N GLY A 154 3.23 10.27 -4.58
CA GLY A 154 3.71 11.51 -5.19
C GLY A 154 2.92 12.74 -4.77
N TYR A 155 3.26 13.88 -5.34
CA TYR A 155 2.51 15.12 -5.14
C TYR A 155 1.29 15.14 -6.05
N ARG A 156 0.08 15.40 -5.51
CA ARG A 156 -1.15 15.43 -6.32
C ARG A 156 -1.11 16.52 -7.38
N ALA A 157 -1.57 16.20 -8.59
CA ALA A 157 -1.84 17.16 -9.69
C ALA A 157 -3.35 17.38 -9.89
N GLN A 158 -4.18 16.77 -9.08
CA GLN A 158 -5.64 16.94 -9.05
C GLN A 158 -6.15 16.79 -7.62
N ASP A 159 -7.28 17.40 -7.31
CA ASP A 159 -7.95 17.23 -6.03
C ASP A 159 -9.26 16.45 -6.22
N PRO A 160 -9.23 15.11 -6.02
CA PRO A 160 -10.41 14.29 -6.24
C PRO A 160 -11.44 14.52 -5.14
N ALA A 161 -12.71 14.66 -5.53
CA ALA A 161 -13.82 14.74 -4.61
C ALA A 161 -13.88 13.55 -3.64
N PRO A 162 -14.32 13.74 -2.40
CA PRO A 162 -14.53 12.66 -1.46
C PRO A 162 -15.58 11.67 -2.00
N ARG A 163 -15.33 10.39 -1.83
CA ARG A 163 -16.32 9.36 -2.15
C ARG A 163 -17.27 9.16 -0.98
N PRO A 164 -18.58 8.95 -1.24
CA PRO A 164 -19.55 8.70 -0.18
C PRO A 164 -19.15 7.46 0.64
N ARG A 165 -19.55 7.45 1.88
CA ARG A 165 -19.41 6.32 2.80
C ARG A 165 -20.81 5.84 3.18
N LYS A 166 -20.93 4.56 3.47
CA LYS A 166 -22.13 4.02 4.09
C LYS A 166 -22.34 4.68 5.44
N ALA A 167 -23.61 4.81 5.84
CA ALA A 167 -23.95 5.23 7.18
C ALA A 167 -23.49 4.18 8.21
N THR A 168 -23.22 4.61 9.43
CA THR A 168 -22.74 3.72 10.50
C THR A 168 -23.72 2.58 10.74
N GLU A 169 -25.02 2.85 10.65
CA GLU A 169 -26.13 1.91 10.84
C GLU A 169 -26.16 0.78 9.80
N GLU A 170 -25.55 1.02 8.62
CA GLU A 170 -25.44 -0.01 7.55
C GLU A 170 -24.32 -1.02 7.80
N ILE A 171 -23.39 -0.72 8.70
CA ILE A 171 -22.17 -1.52 8.91
C ILE A 171 -21.98 -1.97 10.37
N VAL A 172 -22.79 -1.49 11.29
CA VAL A 172 -22.69 -1.81 12.74
C VAL A 172 -23.97 -2.51 13.18
N THR A 173 -23.82 -3.59 13.93
CA THR A 173 -24.90 -4.26 14.65
C THR A 173 -24.59 -4.22 16.13
N TYR A 174 -25.53 -3.72 16.94
CA TYR A 174 -25.47 -3.75 18.41
C TYR A 174 -26.36 -4.91 18.91
N ASN A 175 -25.77 -5.83 19.68
CA ASN A 175 -26.47 -6.99 20.27
C ASN A 175 -26.65 -6.81 21.76
#